data_7aeded2e08a52b68f76864a0b8bfa813
#
_entry.id   7aeded2e08a52b68f76864a0b8bfa813
#
_cell.length_a   1.000
_cell.length_b   1.000
_cell.length_c   1.000
_cell.angle_alpha   90.00
_cell.angle_beta   90.00
_cell.angle_gamma   90.00
#
_symmetry.space_group_name_H-M   'P 1'
#
loop_
_entity.id
_entity.type
_entity.pdbx_description
1 polymer ?
#
loop_
_entity_poly.entity_id
_entity_poly.type
_entity_poly.pdbx_seq_one_letter_code
_entity_poly.pdbx_strand_id
1 'polypeptide(L)'
;MFEVSFRAKHECPYVEFSMRHPEVRILEWCNLRIDVLEIACPDIETFSSIDVDLQNLLSWKGGKVLTKAFLERNLQVVVKTCRDSKIKTSISGVVEENSCLEIPPITYHRGWEERRIVGFRESDYKKLFRALNDLGPIEIMQKKVLAEKSIRDTFAISLSSVFATLTVKQLDALEAAVEYGYYQVPKKTTTEEIARKRRVPRTTYEEHVRKAESKIFRAMAPYIRLYASAPQRLGKLAPEIAAT
;
A
#
# COMPACT_ATOMS: atom_id res chain seq x y z
N MET A 1 5.40 16.32 -15.95
CA MET A 1 4.87 15.14 -15.27
C MET A 1 4.41 15.53 -13.86
N PHE A 2 3.38 14.91 -13.34
CA PHE A 2 2.85 15.20 -12.00
C PHE A 2 2.45 13.91 -11.28
N GLU A 3 2.50 13.94 -9.96
CA GLU A 3 1.91 12.94 -9.07
C GLU A 3 0.80 13.58 -8.27
N VAL A 4 -0.35 12.92 -8.17
CA VAL A 4 -1.48 13.37 -7.36
C VAL A 4 -1.93 12.24 -6.44
N SER A 5 -2.10 12.58 -5.16
CA SER A 5 -2.83 11.76 -4.19
C SER A 5 -4.19 12.39 -3.98
N PHE A 6 -5.24 11.60 -4.07
CA PHE A 6 -6.62 12.04 -3.85
C PHE A 6 -7.42 10.95 -3.16
N ARG A 7 -8.54 11.33 -2.57
CA ARG A 7 -9.54 10.40 -2.07
C ARG A 7 -10.88 10.64 -2.77
N ALA A 8 -11.60 9.55 -2.95
CA ALA A 8 -12.87 9.54 -3.68
C ALA A 8 -13.95 8.77 -2.93
N LYS A 9 -15.20 9.12 -3.19
CA LYS A 9 -16.37 8.30 -2.87
C LYS A 9 -17.14 8.05 -4.15
N HIS A 10 -17.33 6.79 -4.49
CA HIS A 10 -18.10 6.39 -5.65
C HIS A 10 -18.79 5.04 -5.40
N GLU A 11 -19.61 4.59 -6.31
CA GLU A 11 -20.27 3.29 -6.22
C GLU A 11 -19.24 2.15 -6.42
N CYS A 12 -18.66 1.67 -5.33
CA CYS A 12 -17.64 0.63 -5.29
C CYS A 12 -17.91 -0.32 -4.12
N PRO A 13 -17.81 -1.65 -4.31
CA PRO A 13 -18.01 -2.62 -3.23
C PRO A 13 -17.07 -2.38 -2.05
N TYR A 14 -15.81 -2.05 -2.31
CA TYR A 14 -14.83 -1.85 -1.25
C TYR A 14 -15.04 -0.53 -0.49
N VAL A 15 -15.51 0.53 -1.15
CA VAL A 15 -15.92 1.78 -0.51
C VAL A 15 -17.11 1.51 0.42
N GLU A 16 -18.15 0.79 -0.07
CA GLU A 16 -19.31 0.42 0.70
C GLU A 16 -18.94 -0.46 1.90
N PHE A 17 -18.08 -1.46 1.68
CA PHE A 17 -17.58 -2.33 2.75
C PHE A 17 -16.83 -1.53 3.83
N SER A 18 -15.90 -0.67 3.44
CA SER A 18 -15.12 0.14 4.40
C SER A 18 -15.99 1.19 5.15
N MET A 19 -17.15 1.52 4.62
CA MET A 19 -18.13 2.36 5.30
C MET A 19 -18.91 1.59 6.38
N ARG A 20 -19.24 0.32 6.10
CA ARG A 20 -19.92 -0.56 7.07
C ARG A 20 -18.97 -1.02 8.18
N HIS A 21 -17.69 -1.14 7.87
CA HIS A 21 -16.62 -1.60 8.77
C HIS A 21 -15.55 -0.50 8.94
N PRO A 22 -15.87 0.60 9.67
CA PRO A 22 -14.99 1.78 9.79
C PRO A 22 -13.68 1.50 10.56
N GLU A 23 -13.63 0.41 11.31
CA GLU A 23 -12.45 -0.10 12.02
C GLU A 23 -11.46 -0.80 11.08
N VAL A 24 -11.91 -1.23 9.89
CA VAL A 24 -11.14 -1.98 8.92
C VAL A 24 -10.45 -1.07 7.92
N ARG A 25 -9.24 -1.44 7.52
CA ARG A 25 -8.52 -0.85 6.41
C ARG A 25 -8.19 -1.91 5.38
N ILE A 26 -8.47 -1.62 4.11
CA ILE A 26 -8.18 -2.49 2.98
C ILE A 26 -7.06 -1.86 2.16
N LEU A 27 -6.08 -2.67 1.77
CA LEU A 27 -5.14 -2.37 0.69
C LEU A 27 -5.47 -3.24 -0.51
N GLU A 28 -5.52 -2.64 -1.69
CA GLU A 28 -5.82 -3.34 -2.93
C GLU A 28 -4.68 -3.16 -3.94
N TRP A 29 -4.31 -4.27 -4.57
CA TRP A 29 -3.50 -4.33 -5.78
C TRP A 29 -4.36 -4.88 -6.90
N CYS A 30 -4.64 -4.08 -7.89
CA CYS A 30 -5.54 -4.40 -9.00
C CYS A 30 -4.78 -4.42 -10.33
N ASN A 31 -5.07 -5.42 -11.16
CA ASN A 31 -4.59 -5.46 -12.56
C ASN A 31 -5.75 -5.35 -13.56
N LEU A 32 -6.84 -4.71 -13.18
CA LEU A 32 -8.07 -4.55 -13.97
C LEU A 32 -8.93 -5.82 -14.13
N ARG A 33 -8.48 -6.97 -13.67
CA ARG A 33 -9.22 -8.24 -13.75
C ARG A 33 -9.24 -9.00 -12.44
N ILE A 34 -8.17 -8.87 -11.68
CA ILE A 34 -7.98 -9.57 -10.41
C ILE A 34 -7.53 -8.52 -9.40
N ASP A 35 -8.21 -8.48 -8.27
CA ASP A 35 -7.85 -7.68 -7.13
C ASP A 35 -7.25 -8.58 -6.07
N VAL A 36 -6.11 -8.19 -5.54
CA VAL A 36 -5.53 -8.79 -4.34
C VAL A 36 -5.77 -7.83 -3.20
N LEU A 37 -6.50 -8.27 -2.19
CA LEU A 37 -6.85 -7.46 -1.03
C LEU A 37 -6.06 -7.93 0.18
N GLU A 38 -5.52 -6.98 0.91
CA GLU A 38 -5.05 -7.19 2.28
C GLU A 38 -5.96 -6.42 3.23
N ILE A 39 -6.61 -7.12 4.14
CA ILE A 39 -7.60 -6.56 5.06
C ILE A 39 -7.09 -6.74 6.49
N ALA A 40 -6.75 -5.63 7.13
CA ALA A 40 -6.44 -5.62 8.55
C ALA A 40 -7.72 -5.45 9.36
N CYS A 41 -7.95 -6.33 10.32
CA CYS A 41 -9.09 -6.24 11.22
C CYS A 41 -8.64 -6.21 12.71
N PRO A 42 -9.41 -5.53 13.58
CA PRO A 42 -8.98 -5.31 14.97
C PRO A 42 -9.02 -6.55 15.85
N ASP A 43 -9.97 -7.46 15.62
CA ASP A 43 -10.20 -8.66 16.45
C ASP A 43 -10.85 -9.78 15.64
N ILE A 44 -11.04 -10.95 16.27
CA ILE A 44 -11.53 -12.16 15.62
C ILE A 44 -13.03 -12.17 15.42
N GLU A 45 -13.78 -11.54 16.32
CA GLU A 45 -15.25 -11.46 16.18
C GLU A 45 -15.57 -10.60 14.97
N THR A 46 -14.89 -9.46 14.86
CA THR A 46 -14.91 -8.60 13.67
C THR A 46 -14.53 -9.37 12.42
N PHE A 47 -13.48 -10.24 12.51
CA PHE A 47 -13.05 -11.02 11.35
C PHE A 47 -14.16 -11.91 10.78
N SER A 48 -14.86 -12.68 11.61
CA SER A 48 -15.90 -13.57 11.15
C SER A 48 -17.07 -12.80 10.48
N SER A 49 -17.40 -11.63 11.02
CA SER A 49 -18.39 -10.74 10.43
C SER A 49 -17.94 -10.17 9.09
N ILE A 50 -16.67 -9.76 9.01
CA ILE A 50 -16.06 -9.19 7.81
C ILE A 50 -16.05 -10.18 6.64
N ASP A 51 -15.63 -11.44 6.88
CA ASP A 51 -15.54 -12.43 5.81
C ASP A 51 -16.89 -12.69 5.16
N VAL A 52 -17.94 -12.85 5.95
CA VAL A 52 -19.30 -13.08 5.45
C VAL A 52 -19.82 -11.87 4.67
N ASP A 53 -19.69 -10.67 5.23
CA ASP A 53 -20.19 -9.46 4.57
C ASP A 53 -19.43 -9.15 3.27
N LEU A 54 -18.12 -9.36 3.27
CA LEU A 54 -17.28 -9.20 2.06
C LEU A 54 -17.73 -10.17 0.95
N GLN A 55 -17.93 -11.44 1.26
CA GLN A 55 -18.38 -12.42 0.28
C GLN A 55 -19.77 -12.09 -0.27
N ASN A 56 -20.70 -11.67 0.59
CA ASN A 56 -22.03 -11.26 0.17
C ASN A 56 -21.99 -10.05 -0.76
N LEU A 57 -21.22 -9.03 -0.39
CA LEU A 57 -21.11 -7.81 -1.16
C LEU A 57 -20.45 -8.04 -2.53
N LEU A 58 -19.39 -8.83 -2.57
CA LEU A 58 -18.73 -9.19 -3.82
C LEU A 58 -19.63 -10.00 -4.74
N SER A 59 -20.35 -10.98 -4.19
CA SER A 59 -21.29 -11.80 -4.96
C SER A 59 -22.42 -10.95 -5.55
N TRP A 60 -22.96 -10.03 -4.78
CA TRP A 60 -24.01 -9.12 -5.24
C TRP A 60 -23.53 -8.20 -6.38
N LYS A 61 -22.27 -7.78 -6.35
CA LYS A 61 -21.64 -6.95 -7.41
C LYS A 61 -21.06 -7.78 -8.56
N GLY A 62 -21.27 -9.11 -8.58
CA GLY A 62 -20.79 -10.01 -9.63
C GLY A 62 -19.31 -10.38 -9.52
N GLY A 63 -18.69 -10.08 -8.41
CA GLY A 63 -17.32 -10.53 -8.11
C GLY A 63 -17.29 -11.99 -7.64
N LYS A 64 -16.13 -12.64 -7.79
CA LYS A 64 -15.91 -14.00 -7.33
C LYS A 64 -14.62 -14.09 -6.53
N VAL A 65 -14.69 -14.56 -5.29
CA VAL A 65 -13.51 -14.91 -4.51
C VAL A 65 -12.86 -16.15 -5.15
N LEU A 66 -11.59 -16.02 -5.53
CA LEU A 66 -10.79 -17.10 -6.13
C LEU A 66 -10.04 -17.88 -5.06
N THR A 67 -9.48 -17.18 -4.10
CA THR A 67 -8.79 -17.77 -2.95
C THR A 67 -8.75 -16.78 -1.80
N LYS A 68 -8.64 -17.30 -0.59
CA LYS A 68 -8.40 -16.51 0.62
C LYS A 68 -7.38 -17.22 1.51
N ALA A 69 -6.56 -16.44 2.20
CA ALA A 69 -5.56 -16.93 3.14
C ALA A 69 -5.52 -16.05 4.38
N PHE A 70 -5.35 -16.68 5.51
CA PHE A 70 -5.10 -16.01 6.77
C PHE A 70 -3.61 -15.92 7.02
N LEU A 71 -3.09 -14.72 7.15
CA LEU A 71 -1.72 -14.49 7.56
C LEU A 71 -1.75 -13.72 8.88
N GLU A 72 -1.16 -14.27 9.88
CA GLU A 72 -1.03 -13.81 11.29
C GLU A 72 -1.89 -12.61 11.78
N ARG A 73 -2.17 -11.62 10.95
CA ARG A 73 -2.91 -10.39 11.30
C ARG A 73 -3.78 -9.84 10.17
N ASN A 74 -3.75 -10.45 8.99
CA ASN A 74 -4.45 -9.96 7.82
C ASN A 74 -5.19 -11.09 7.12
N LEU A 75 -6.38 -10.77 6.61
CA LEU A 75 -7.03 -11.57 5.61
C LEU A 75 -6.52 -11.15 4.23
N GLN A 76 -5.90 -12.07 3.51
CA GLN A 76 -5.62 -11.90 2.10
C GLN A 76 -6.73 -12.55 1.28
N VAL A 77 -7.30 -11.79 0.34
CA VAL A 77 -8.36 -12.27 -0.55
C VAL A 77 -7.99 -11.95 -1.98
N VAL A 78 -8.08 -12.94 -2.85
CA VAL A 78 -7.95 -12.74 -4.29
C VAL A 78 -9.33 -12.81 -4.90
N VAL A 79 -9.72 -11.74 -5.57
CA VAL A 79 -11.05 -11.57 -6.15
C VAL A 79 -10.94 -11.41 -7.66
N LYS A 80 -11.73 -12.17 -8.40
CA LYS A 80 -11.98 -11.87 -9.80
C LYS A 80 -13.13 -10.89 -9.88
N THR A 81 -12.86 -9.67 -10.32
CA THR A 81 -13.89 -8.63 -10.46
C THR A 81 -14.64 -8.78 -11.78
N CYS A 82 -15.94 -8.51 -11.75
CA CYS A 82 -16.79 -8.54 -12.94
C CYS A 82 -16.70 -7.19 -13.64
N ARG A 83 -15.65 -7.00 -14.44
CA ARG A 83 -15.35 -5.72 -15.09
C ARG A 83 -15.93 -5.53 -16.47
N ASP A 84 -16.37 -6.59 -17.12
CA ASP A 84 -16.76 -6.54 -18.55
C ASP A 84 -17.93 -5.59 -18.85
N SER A 85 -18.70 -5.18 -17.84
CA SER A 85 -19.82 -4.25 -18.01
C SER A 85 -19.58 -2.82 -17.48
N LYS A 86 -18.49 -2.54 -16.75
CA LYS A 86 -18.37 -1.31 -15.94
C LYS A 86 -17.01 -0.59 -15.97
N ILE A 87 -16.17 -0.84 -16.96
CA ILE A 87 -14.86 -0.15 -17.09
C ILE A 87 -15.03 1.38 -17.07
N LYS A 88 -16.09 1.89 -17.74
CA LYS A 88 -16.36 3.33 -17.82
C LYS A 88 -16.82 4.00 -16.51
N THR A 89 -17.17 3.23 -15.50
CA THR A 89 -17.68 3.74 -14.21
C THR A 89 -16.71 3.48 -13.05
N SER A 90 -15.53 2.93 -13.30
CA SER A 90 -14.50 2.73 -12.28
C SER A 90 -13.44 3.81 -12.34
N ILE A 91 -12.92 4.22 -11.20
CA ILE A 91 -11.81 5.19 -11.13
C ILE A 91 -10.60 4.69 -11.92
N SER A 92 -10.22 3.41 -11.80
CA SER A 92 -9.09 2.85 -12.57
C SER A 92 -9.32 2.90 -14.07
N GLY A 93 -10.55 2.68 -14.54
CA GLY A 93 -10.88 2.82 -15.97
C GLY A 93 -10.73 4.27 -16.44
N VAL A 94 -11.23 5.23 -15.67
CA VAL A 94 -11.09 6.67 -15.97
C VAL A 94 -9.61 7.10 -15.94
N VAL A 95 -8.81 6.57 -15.01
CA VAL A 95 -7.36 6.84 -14.95
C VAL A 95 -6.66 6.32 -16.22
N GLU A 96 -6.98 5.10 -16.65
CA GLU A 96 -6.42 4.48 -17.86
C GLU A 96 -6.82 5.25 -19.13
N GLU A 97 -8.09 5.56 -19.30
CA GLU A 97 -8.61 6.31 -20.45
C GLU A 97 -7.98 7.71 -20.58
N ASN A 98 -7.56 8.32 -19.48
CA ASN A 98 -6.90 9.62 -19.47
C ASN A 98 -5.36 9.52 -19.49
N SER A 99 -4.81 8.39 -19.92
CA SER A 99 -3.36 8.19 -20.06
C SER A 99 -2.58 8.53 -18.78
N CYS A 100 -3.17 8.26 -17.64
CA CYS A 100 -2.54 8.34 -16.34
C CYS A 100 -2.22 6.94 -15.81
N LEU A 101 -1.25 6.86 -14.93
CA LEU A 101 -0.84 5.61 -14.29
C LEU A 101 -1.25 5.61 -12.84
N GLU A 102 -1.91 4.53 -12.43
CA GLU A 102 -2.24 4.29 -11.05
C GLU A 102 -1.06 3.67 -10.31
N ILE A 103 -0.82 4.14 -9.08
CA ILE A 103 0.24 3.65 -8.21
C ILE A 103 -0.39 2.91 -7.03
N PRO A 104 -0.34 1.56 -7.00
CA PRO A 104 -0.84 0.79 -5.89
C PRO A 104 0.02 0.97 -4.62
N PRO A 105 -0.48 0.56 -3.46
CA PRO A 105 -1.83 0.04 -3.25
C PRO A 105 -2.89 1.15 -3.24
N ILE A 106 -4.12 0.78 -3.65
CA ILE A 106 -5.30 1.57 -3.38
C ILE A 106 -5.70 1.30 -1.93
N THR A 107 -6.11 2.31 -1.18
CA THR A 107 -6.52 2.14 0.22
C THR A 107 -7.99 2.48 0.40
N TYR A 108 -8.74 1.60 1.10
CA TYR A 108 -10.12 1.87 1.47
C TYR A 108 -10.25 1.95 3.00
N HIS A 109 -10.87 3.02 3.47
CA HIS A 109 -11.10 3.23 4.90
C HIS A 109 -12.24 4.22 5.12
N ARG A 110 -13.21 3.86 5.97
CA ARG A 110 -14.34 4.72 6.36
C ARG A 110 -15.12 5.32 5.18
N GLY A 111 -15.37 4.50 4.17
CA GLY A 111 -16.12 4.92 2.99
C GLY A 111 -15.36 5.82 2.03
N TRP A 112 -14.04 5.93 2.18
CA TRP A 112 -13.16 6.62 1.26
C TRP A 112 -12.21 5.65 0.58
N GLU A 113 -11.97 5.92 -0.69
CA GLU A 113 -10.96 5.30 -1.51
C GLU A 113 -9.82 6.29 -1.73
N GLU A 114 -8.61 5.97 -1.26
CA GLU A 114 -7.42 6.79 -1.43
C GLU A 114 -6.56 6.22 -2.53
N ARG A 115 -6.23 7.05 -3.50
CA ARG A 115 -5.44 6.69 -4.68
C ARG A 115 -4.27 7.62 -4.89
N ARG A 116 -3.26 7.08 -5.56
CA ARG A 116 -2.12 7.82 -6.04
C ARG A 116 -1.93 7.57 -7.52
N ILE A 117 -1.81 8.62 -8.30
CA ILE A 117 -1.69 8.55 -9.76
C ILE A 117 -0.54 9.41 -10.26
N VAL A 118 0.02 9.01 -11.41
CA VAL A 118 0.98 9.82 -12.16
C VAL A 118 0.42 10.14 -13.53
N GLY A 119 0.47 11.42 -13.89
CA GLY A 119 0.14 11.91 -15.21
C GLY A 119 1.34 12.57 -15.88
N PHE A 120 1.36 12.53 -17.20
CA PHE A 120 2.51 12.95 -17.99
C PHE A 120 2.38 14.38 -18.49
N ARG A 121 1.16 14.87 -18.70
CA ARG A 121 0.84 16.23 -19.19
C ARG A 121 -0.21 16.89 -18.32
N GLU A 122 -0.14 18.21 -18.19
CA GLU A 122 -1.12 18.98 -17.40
C GLU A 122 -2.53 18.94 -18.03
N SER A 123 -2.63 18.76 -19.34
CA SER A 123 -3.92 18.54 -20.02
C SER A 123 -4.63 17.27 -19.53
N ASP A 124 -3.87 16.20 -19.27
CA ASP A 124 -4.40 14.92 -18.82
C ASP A 124 -4.95 15.04 -17.40
N TYR A 125 -4.28 15.82 -16.53
CA TYR A 125 -4.77 16.15 -15.21
C TYR A 125 -6.17 16.78 -15.24
N LYS A 126 -6.35 17.82 -16.07
CA LYS A 126 -7.64 18.53 -16.16
C LYS A 126 -8.76 17.64 -16.68
N LYS A 127 -8.47 16.80 -17.69
CA LYS A 127 -9.44 15.85 -18.25
C LYS A 127 -9.81 14.79 -17.22
N LEU A 128 -8.80 14.20 -16.59
CA LEU A 128 -8.97 13.17 -15.56
C LEU A 128 -9.88 13.66 -14.42
N PHE A 129 -9.57 14.80 -13.81
CA PHE A 129 -10.32 15.27 -12.66
C PHE A 129 -11.74 15.74 -13.01
N ARG A 130 -12.01 16.16 -14.25
CA ARG A 130 -13.39 16.35 -14.73
C ARG A 130 -14.14 15.02 -14.74
N ALA A 131 -13.57 14.00 -15.38
CA ALA A 131 -14.21 12.70 -15.48
C ALA A 131 -14.37 12.00 -14.12
N LEU A 132 -13.41 12.18 -13.20
CA LEU A 132 -13.53 11.65 -11.83
C LEU A 132 -14.64 12.32 -11.04
N ASN A 133 -14.83 13.63 -11.17
CA ASN A 133 -15.92 14.35 -10.49
C ASN A 133 -17.32 13.89 -10.95
N ASP A 134 -17.44 13.34 -12.16
CA ASP A 134 -18.69 12.76 -12.64
C ASP A 134 -19.04 11.43 -11.94
N LEU A 135 -18.03 10.76 -11.34
CA LEU A 135 -18.25 9.51 -10.60
C LEU A 135 -18.68 9.73 -9.14
N GLY A 136 -18.33 10.88 -8.56
CA GLY A 136 -18.65 11.20 -7.17
C GLY A 136 -17.70 12.22 -6.54
N PRO A 137 -17.83 12.46 -5.23
CA PRO A 137 -16.99 13.41 -4.51
C PRO A 137 -15.51 13.02 -4.55
N ILE A 138 -14.66 13.97 -4.96
CA ILE A 138 -13.20 13.85 -5.03
C ILE A 138 -12.56 14.93 -4.18
N GLU A 139 -11.60 14.55 -3.36
CA GLU A 139 -10.77 15.46 -2.57
C GLU A 139 -9.29 15.26 -2.91
N ILE A 140 -8.63 16.30 -3.40
CA ILE A 140 -7.20 16.26 -3.68
C ILE A 140 -6.44 16.44 -2.36
N MET A 141 -5.65 15.44 -2.00
CA MET A 141 -4.83 15.46 -0.78
C MET A 141 -3.47 16.11 -1.05
N GLN A 142 -2.86 15.81 -2.19
CA GLN A 142 -1.56 16.34 -2.58
C GLN A 142 -1.38 16.33 -4.09
N LYS A 143 -0.73 17.37 -4.62
CA LYS A 143 -0.20 17.40 -5.99
C LYS A 143 1.27 17.77 -5.97
N LYS A 144 2.09 17.04 -6.70
CA LYS A 144 3.53 17.30 -6.87
C LYS A 144 3.88 17.35 -8.34
N VAL A 145 4.78 18.26 -8.72
CA VAL A 145 5.43 18.22 -10.02
C VAL A 145 6.63 17.31 -9.91
N LEU A 146 6.73 16.33 -10.80
CA LEU A 146 7.82 15.37 -10.85
C LEU A 146 8.84 15.78 -11.91
N ALA A 147 10.12 15.79 -11.54
CA ALA A 147 11.20 15.90 -12.50
C ALA A 147 11.35 14.60 -13.30
N GLU A 148 11.87 14.65 -14.52
CA GLU A 148 12.05 13.46 -15.38
C GLU A 148 12.84 12.33 -14.72
N LYS A 149 13.80 12.66 -13.84
CA LYS A 149 14.59 11.68 -13.09
C LYS A 149 13.79 10.90 -12.04
N SER A 150 12.59 11.38 -11.66
CA SER A 150 11.74 10.75 -10.63
C SER A 150 10.85 9.63 -11.19
N ILE A 151 10.86 9.38 -12.49
CA ILE A 151 10.00 8.35 -13.11
C ILE A 151 10.29 6.98 -12.52
N ARG A 152 11.55 6.60 -12.38
CA ARG A 152 11.94 5.31 -11.78
C ARG A 152 11.41 5.16 -10.36
N ASP A 153 11.50 6.23 -9.55
CA ASP A 153 11.09 6.22 -8.14
C ASP A 153 9.57 6.09 -7.99
N THR A 154 8.84 6.54 -9.00
CA THR A 154 7.38 6.50 -9.00
C THR A 154 6.84 5.13 -9.41
N PHE A 155 7.50 4.45 -10.34
CA PHE A 155 7.02 3.18 -10.92
C PHE A 155 7.58 1.94 -10.24
N ALA A 156 8.68 2.04 -9.55
CA ALA A 156 9.27 0.92 -8.83
C ALA A 156 8.60 0.76 -7.46
N ILE A 157 7.39 0.24 -7.52
CA ILE A 157 6.39 0.27 -6.45
C ILE A 157 6.64 -0.80 -5.43
N SER A 158 7.64 -1.26 -5.02
CA SER A 158 7.61 -2.03 -3.80
C SER A 158 8.81 -1.78 -2.91
N LEU A 159 9.92 -2.31 -3.26
CA LEU A 159 11.13 -2.15 -2.44
C LEU A 159 11.94 -0.94 -2.89
N SER A 160 11.97 -0.64 -4.19
CA SER A 160 12.73 0.50 -4.67
C SER A 160 12.20 1.84 -4.18
N SER A 161 10.89 2.00 -3.94
CA SER A 161 10.36 3.24 -3.35
C SER A 161 10.81 3.43 -1.90
N VAL A 162 11.04 2.35 -1.16
CA VAL A 162 11.61 2.40 0.19
C VAL A 162 13.06 2.88 0.15
N PHE A 163 13.83 2.42 -0.83
CA PHE A 163 15.27 2.69 -0.94
C PHE A 163 15.62 3.90 -1.83
N ALA A 164 14.73 4.31 -2.73
CA ALA A 164 14.97 5.42 -3.67
C ALA A 164 15.29 6.77 -3.00
N THR A 165 14.86 6.96 -1.77
CA THR A 165 15.14 8.18 -1.01
C THR A 165 16.49 8.16 -0.31
N LEU A 166 17.19 7.01 -0.29
CA LEU A 166 18.49 6.87 0.34
C LEU A 166 19.59 7.46 -0.57
N THR A 167 20.54 8.14 0.04
CA THR A 167 21.78 8.48 -0.66
C THR A 167 22.69 7.23 -0.75
N VAL A 168 23.62 7.22 -1.68
CA VAL A 168 24.62 6.14 -1.82
C VAL A 168 25.30 5.86 -0.47
N LYS A 169 25.75 6.90 0.25
CA LYS A 169 26.39 6.75 1.56
C LYS A 169 25.48 6.14 2.62
N GLN A 170 24.18 6.45 2.57
CA GLN A 170 23.19 5.87 3.48
C GLN A 170 22.91 4.40 3.15
N LEU A 171 22.85 4.06 1.86
CA LEU A 171 22.68 2.69 1.40
C LEU A 171 23.90 1.84 1.77
N ASP A 172 25.12 2.33 1.51
CA ASP A 172 26.37 1.65 1.87
C ASP A 172 26.49 1.40 3.38
N ALA A 173 26.07 2.39 4.19
CA ALA A 173 26.10 2.25 5.65
C ALA A 173 25.10 1.20 6.13
N LEU A 174 23.90 1.17 5.53
CA LEU A 174 22.86 0.21 5.86
C LEU A 174 23.25 -1.22 5.44
N GLU A 175 23.79 -1.37 4.23
CA GLU A 175 24.31 -2.65 3.72
C GLU A 175 25.37 -3.23 4.65
N ALA A 176 26.36 -2.42 5.05
CA ALA A 176 27.37 -2.84 6.00
C ALA A 176 26.77 -3.24 7.36
N ALA A 177 25.75 -2.51 7.85
CA ALA A 177 25.08 -2.86 9.10
C ALA A 177 24.39 -4.24 9.01
N VAL A 178 23.76 -4.55 7.88
CA VAL A 178 23.14 -5.87 7.62
C VAL A 178 24.22 -6.95 7.49
N GLU A 179 25.22 -6.73 6.65
CA GLU A 179 26.28 -7.70 6.35
C GLU A 179 27.06 -8.11 7.61
N TYR A 180 27.43 -7.14 8.45
CA TYR A 180 28.18 -7.43 9.68
C TYR A 180 27.29 -7.89 10.84
N GLY A 181 25.97 -7.98 10.64
CA GLY A 181 25.04 -8.53 11.65
C GLY A 181 24.68 -7.55 12.77
N TYR A 182 24.72 -6.26 12.52
CA TYR A 182 24.29 -5.23 13.48
C TYR A 182 22.81 -5.39 13.87
N TYR A 183 21.95 -5.82 12.93
CA TYR A 183 20.52 -6.05 13.16
C TYR A 183 20.18 -7.46 13.63
N GLN A 184 21.15 -8.32 13.84
CA GLN A 184 20.87 -9.66 14.38
C GLN A 184 20.58 -9.62 15.89
N VAL A 185 19.86 -10.62 16.39
CA VAL A 185 19.57 -10.77 17.82
C VAL A 185 20.12 -12.14 18.28
N PRO A 186 21.15 -12.16 19.10
CA PRO A 186 21.93 -11.03 19.62
C PRO A 186 22.78 -10.35 18.52
N LYS A 187 23.09 -9.06 18.70
CA LYS A 187 23.95 -8.32 17.76
C LYS A 187 25.33 -8.96 17.65
N LYS A 188 25.82 -9.12 16.44
CA LYS A 188 27.18 -9.66 16.19
C LYS A 188 28.25 -8.58 16.17
N THR A 189 27.88 -7.31 16.03
CA THR A 189 28.81 -6.18 15.89
C THR A 189 28.18 -4.88 16.40
N THR A 190 29.03 -3.88 16.60
CA THR A 190 28.65 -2.52 16.97
C THR A 190 28.87 -1.54 15.83
N THR A 191 28.22 -0.38 15.88
CA THR A 191 28.45 0.70 14.89
C THR A 191 29.90 1.18 14.90
N GLU A 192 30.55 1.16 16.06
CA GLU A 192 31.96 1.52 16.22
C GLU A 192 32.90 0.55 15.48
N GLU A 193 32.66 -0.75 15.61
CA GLU A 193 33.45 -1.77 14.92
C GLU A 193 33.30 -1.69 13.41
N ILE A 194 32.06 -1.44 12.92
CA ILE A 194 31.83 -1.28 11.48
C ILE A 194 32.50 -0.01 10.97
N ALA A 195 32.34 1.11 11.68
CA ALA A 195 32.96 2.38 11.31
C ALA A 195 34.49 2.25 11.19
N ARG A 196 35.13 1.55 12.15
CA ARG A 196 36.59 1.24 12.11
C ARG A 196 36.94 0.40 10.89
N LYS A 197 36.18 -0.66 10.56
CA LYS A 197 36.41 -1.49 9.37
C LYS A 197 36.27 -0.70 8.08
N ARG A 198 35.30 0.21 8.03
CA ARG A 198 35.01 1.07 6.86
C ARG A 198 35.88 2.33 6.81
N ARG A 199 36.74 2.54 7.80
CA ARG A 199 37.67 3.71 7.91
C ARG A 199 36.90 5.05 7.87
N VAL A 200 35.79 5.13 8.53
CA VAL A 200 34.98 6.36 8.66
C VAL A 200 34.79 6.71 10.14
N PRO A 201 34.62 8.00 10.48
CA PRO A 201 34.30 8.38 11.86
C PRO A 201 33.00 7.69 12.35
N ARG A 202 33.01 7.22 13.60
CA ARG A 202 31.85 6.56 14.20
C ARG A 202 30.56 7.39 14.08
N THR A 203 30.66 8.67 14.45
CA THR A 203 29.51 9.60 14.41
C THR A 203 28.93 9.75 13.01
N THR A 204 29.79 9.81 11.99
CA THR A 204 29.37 9.88 10.59
C THR A 204 28.66 8.60 10.15
N TYR A 205 29.18 7.43 10.53
CA TYR A 205 28.55 6.15 10.22
C TYR A 205 27.20 6.02 10.89
N GLU A 206 27.11 6.28 12.20
CA GLU A 206 25.85 6.25 12.97
C GLU A 206 24.80 7.20 12.40
N GLU A 207 25.22 8.38 11.96
CA GLU A 207 24.31 9.35 11.34
C GLU A 207 23.75 8.84 10.01
N HIS A 208 24.58 8.20 9.16
CA HIS A 208 24.12 7.62 7.91
C HIS A 208 23.14 6.48 8.15
N VAL A 209 23.43 5.55 9.07
CA VAL A 209 22.54 4.44 9.44
C VAL A 209 21.21 5.01 9.96
N ARG A 210 21.23 5.92 10.93
CA ARG A 210 20.01 6.50 11.51
C ARG A 210 19.16 7.26 10.48
N LYS A 211 19.77 7.99 9.55
CA LYS A 211 19.05 8.67 8.47
C LYS A 211 18.43 7.67 7.50
N ALA A 212 19.14 6.58 7.18
CA ALA A 212 18.62 5.50 6.34
C ALA A 212 17.40 4.83 6.99
N GLU A 213 17.54 4.39 8.24
CA GLU A 213 16.46 3.79 9.04
C GLU A 213 15.23 4.71 9.09
N SER A 214 15.42 5.99 9.41
CA SER A 214 14.34 6.96 9.50
C SER A 214 13.57 7.09 8.17
N LYS A 215 14.27 7.09 7.03
CA LYS A 215 13.65 7.17 5.70
C LYS A 215 12.88 5.89 5.37
N ILE A 216 13.46 4.72 5.64
CA ILE A 216 12.82 3.43 5.43
C ILE A 216 11.56 3.32 6.28
N PHE A 217 11.64 3.59 7.58
CA PHE A 217 10.47 3.52 8.46
C PHE A 217 9.37 4.51 8.08
N ARG A 218 9.71 5.71 7.59
CA ARG A 218 8.72 6.65 7.04
C ARG A 218 8.03 6.11 5.80
N ALA A 219 8.79 5.51 4.88
CA ALA A 219 8.22 4.89 3.68
C ALA A 219 7.32 3.70 4.03
N MET A 220 7.69 2.93 5.07
CA MET A 220 6.92 1.79 5.57
C MET A 220 5.79 2.17 6.52
N ALA A 221 5.68 3.43 6.95
CA ALA A 221 4.71 3.85 7.97
C ALA A 221 3.25 3.49 7.64
N PRO A 222 2.75 3.58 6.39
CA PRO A 222 1.40 3.13 6.04
C PRO A 222 1.19 1.65 6.35
N TYR A 223 2.16 0.81 6.00
CA TYR A 223 2.13 -0.63 6.25
C TYR A 223 2.22 -0.95 7.74
N ILE A 224 3.13 -0.30 8.47
CA ILE A 224 3.26 -0.45 9.92
C ILE A 224 1.93 -0.13 10.61
N ARG A 225 1.25 0.95 10.21
CA ARG A 225 -0.05 1.32 10.78
C ARG A 225 -1.12 0.27 10.46
N LEU A 226 -1.13 -0.24 9.23
CA LEU A 226 -2.04 -1.30 8.82
C LEU A 226 -1.90 -2.51 9.73
N TYR A 227 -0.67 -3.03 9.86
CA TYR A 227 -0.40 -4.23 10.66
C TYR A 227 -0.51 -4.00 12.17
N ALA A 228 -0.20 -2.80 12.67
CA ALA A 228 -0.37 -2.46 14.07
C ALA A 228 -1.85 -2.34 14.51
N SER A 229 -2.75 -2.06 13.57
CA SER A 229 -4.20 -1.99 13.84
C SER A 229 -4.83 -3.37 13.98
N ALA A 230 -4.15 -4.44 13.57
CA ALA A 230 -4.65 -5.80 13.67
C ALA A 230 -4.42 -6.36 15.08
N PRO A 231 -5.40 -7.01 15.71
CA PRO A 231 -5.28 -7.52 17.07
C PRO A 231 -4.23 -8.64 17.16
N GLN A 232 -3.48 -8.63 18.25
CA GLN A 232 -2.37 -9.59 18.50
C GLN A 232 -2.81 -11.05 18.72
N ARG A 233 -4.12 -11.37 18.64
CA ARG A 233 -4.69 -12.67 19.05
C ARG A 233 -5.12 -13.61 17.93
N LEU A 234 -5.02 -13.21 16.67
CA LEU A 234 -5.44 -14.05 15.53
C LEU A 234 -4.57 -15.32 15.32
N GLY A 235 -3.36 -15.34 15.84
CA GLY A 235 -2.44 -16.50 15.67
C GLY A 235 -2.86 -17.83 16.32
N LYS A 236 -3.93 -17.86 17.13
CA LYS A 236 -4.42 -19.10 17.75
C LYS A 236 -5.50 -19.82 16.93
N LEU A 237 -6.01 -19.24 15.86
CA LEU A 237 -7.13 -19.78 15.07
C LEU A 237 -6.79 -20.19 13.65
N ALA A 238 -5.55 -20.00 13.22
CA ALA A 238 -5.09 -20.37 11.89
C ALA A 238 -5.27 -21.86 11.52
N PRO A 239 -5.20 -22.85 12.46
CA PRO A 239 -5.35 -24.26 12.12
C PRO A 239 -6.77 -24.68 11.78
N GLU A 240 -7.80 -24.03 12.36
CA GLU A 240 -9.18 -24.52 12.23
C GLU A 240 -9.91 -24.00 10.98
N ILE A 241 -9.46 -22.87 10.41
CA ILE A 241 -10.11 -22.24 9.27
C ILE A 241 -9.51 -22.70 7.92
N ALA A 242 -8.30 -23.25 7.93
CA ALA A 242 -7.66 -23.81 6.73
C ALA A 242 -8.22 -25.20 6.32
N ALA A 243 -9.10 -25.79 7.13
CA ALA A 243 -9.63 -27.14 6.92
C ALA A 243 -11.09 -27.16 6.42
N THR A 244 -11.69 -26.00 6.12
CA THR A 244 -13.00 -25.87 5.49
C THR A 244 -12.88 -25.09 4.19
#